data_f956118932fbeb8fb7a9f4cc8ff638f9
#
_entry.id   f956118932fbeb8fb7a9f4cc8ff638f9
#
_cell.length_a   1.000
_cell.length_b   1.000
_cell.length_c   1.000
_cell.angle_alpha   90.00
_cell.angle_beta   90.00
_cell.angle_gamma   90.00
#
_symmetry.space_group_name_H-M   'P 1'
#
loop_
_entity.id
_entity.type
_entity.pdbx_description
1 polymer ?
#
loop_
_entity_poly.entity_id
_entity_poly.type
_entity_poly.pdbx_seq_one_letter_code
_entity_poly.pdbx_strand_id
1 'polypeptide(L)'
;MKIIDKGLQFNSNNSPMKKVEGIGLHHSGVTVLQSVEVIHNYHKGKGWAGIGYHYYVRKDGSIYRGRPESMAGSHCNGINSISIGICAEGNFSEETMSNVQKQALLELVKDIKSRYDIKWVRGHKEILSTSCPGTNFPLEEVKNVIANVETPQITNSIEDLVQKVIAGEYGNGEERKQKLGSSYDEVQRRVNEILLGKGSSTNTNEELAKEVIEGKWGNNPERKQKLLEAGYDYDAIQKLVNQKLK
;
A
#
# COMPACT_ATOMS: atom_id res chain seq x y z
N MET A 1 -9.57 8.96 -1.86
CA MET A 1 -9.23 7.57 -2.26
C MET A 1 -9.35 7.41 -3.77
N LYS A 2 -8.40 6.76 -4.44
CA LYS A 2 -8.43 6.43 -5.88
C LYS A 2 -8.51 4.92 -6.06
N ILE A 3 -9.49 4.43 -6.83
CA ILE A 3 -9.60 3.01 -7.19
C ILE A 3 -9.09 2.84 -8.62
N ILE A 4 -8.14 1.93 -8.79
CA ILE A 4 -7.52 1.62 -10.08
C ILE A 4 -8.33 0.49 -10.73
N ASP A 5 -8.84 0.74 -11.95
CA ASP A 5 -9.53 -0.26 -12.75
C ASP A 5 -8.60 -0.72 -13.88
N LYS A 6 -8.37 -2.03 -13.97
CA LYS A 6 -7.54 -2.67 -14.99
C LYS A 6 -8.35 -3.26 -16.15
N GLY A 7 -9.65 -3.04 -16.17
CA GLY A 7 -10.53 -3.56 -17.22
C GLY A 7 -10.59 -5.10 -17.25
N LEU A 8 -10.58 -5.76 -16.09
CA LEU A 8 -10.57 -7.22 -15.99
C LEU A 8 -11.79 -7.84 -16.68
N GLN A 9 -11.57 -8.85 -17.52
CA GLN A 9 -12.61 -9.52 -18.30
C GLN A 9 -13.12 -10.78 -17.60
N PHE A 10 -14.40 -10.80 -17.24
CA PHE A 10 -15.05 -11.90 -16.52
C PHE A 10 -15.75 -12.86 -17.49
N ASN A 11 -15.73 -14.16 -17.17
CA ASN A 11 -16.52 -15.16 -17.91
C ASN A 11 -18.02 -14.99 -17.59
N SER A 12 -18.88 -15.54 -18.45
CA SER A 12 -20.34 -15.43 -18.33
C SER A 12 -20.96 -16.24 -17.18
N ASN A 13 -20.21 -17.14 -16.53
CA ASN A 13 -20.67 -17.96 -15.41
C ASN A 13 -20.69 -17.19 -14.08
N ASN A 14 -21.17 -15.98 -14.08
CA ASN A 14 -21.33 -15.13 -12.89
C ASN A 14 -22.81 -14.95 -12.54
N SER A 15 -23.07 -14.59 -11.29
CA SER A 15 -24.40 -14.27 -10.79
C SER A 15 -24.50 -12.79 -10.38
N PRO A 16 -25.66 -12.16 -10.46
CA PRO A 16 -25.83 -10.80 -9.99
C PRO A 16 -25.72 -10.71 -8.46
N MET A 17 -25.28 -9.56 -7.97
CA MET A 17 -25.39 -9.20 -6.56
C MET A 17 -26.89 -9.04 -6.21
N LYS A 18 -27.34 -9.69 -5.13
CA LYS A 18 -28.74 -9.56 -4.66
C LYS A 18 -28.94 -8.28 -3.87
N LYS A 19 -28.02 -8.01 -2.93
CA LYS A 19 -27.99 -6.81 -2.09
C LYS A 19 -26.57 -6.66 -1.52
N VAL A 20 -26.25 -5.49 -1.02
CA VAL A 20 -25.01 -5.26 -0.25
C VAL A 20 -25.40 -4.92 1.18
N GLU A 21 -25.24 -5.86 2.10
CA GLU A 21 -25.50 -5.68 3.52
C GLU A 21 -24.30 -6.01 4.42
N GLY A 22 -23.19 -6.46 3.82
CA GLY A 22 -22.01 -6.78 4.58
C GLY A 22 -20.69 -6.63 3.81
N ILE A 23 -19.60 -6.68 4.54
CA ILE A 23 -18.24 -6.69 4.01
C ILE A 23 -17.50 -7.92 4.54
N GLY A 24 -16.99 -8.75 3.62
CA GLY A 24 -16.13 -9.88 3.92
C GLY A 24 -14.65 -9.50 3.73
N LEU A 25 -13.85 -9.68 4.76
CA LEU A 25 -12.42 -9.33 4.78
C LEU A 25 -11.56 -10.57 4.62
N HIS A 26 -10.61 -10.48 3.71
CA HIS A 26 -9.70 -11.56 3.35
C HIS A 26 -8.25 -11.08 3.24
N HIS A 27 -7.32 -12.03 3.26
CA HIS A 27 -5.95 -11.83 2.81
C HIS A 27 -5.64 -12.73 1.60
N SER A 28 -4.59 -12.41 0.84
CA SER A 28 -4.15 -13.27 -0.26
C SER A 28 -3.51 -14.58 0.23
N GLY A 29 -3.03 -14.61 1.47
CA GLY A 29 -2.42 -15.77 2.10
C GLY A 29 -1.02 -16.10 1.59
N VAL A 30 -0.38 -15.19 0.86
CA VAL A 30 1.00 -15.32 0.35
C VAL A 30 1.80 -14.07 0.66
N THR A 31 3.10 -14.24 0.89
CA THR A 31 4.03 -13.13 1.21
C THR A 31 4.57 -12.43 -0.04
N VAL A 32 4.56 -13.13 -1.19
CA VAL A 32 5.00 -12.57 -2.47
C VAL A 32 4.03 -11.55 -3.02
N LEU A 33 4.57 -10.51 -3.66
CA LEU A 33 3.74 -9.48 -4.30
C LEU A 33 2.97 -10.06 -5.49
N GLN A 34 1.67 -9.81 -5.52
CA GLN A 34 0.79 -10.28 -6.60
C GLN A 34 0.02 -9.11 -7.19
N SER A 35 0.00 -8.98 -8.51
CA SER A 35 -0.90 -8.05 -9.15
C SER A 35 -2.34 -8.57 -9.16
N VAL A 36 -3.30 -7.68 -9.33
CA VAL A 36 -4.73 -8.04 -9.41
C VAL A 36 -5.01 -8.98 -10.58
N GLU A 37 -4.25 -8.83 -11.67
CA GLU A 37 -4.34 -9.68 -12.87
C GLU A 37 -3.86 -11.11 -12.59
N VAL A 38 -2.81 -11.27 -11.77
CA VAL A 38 -2.32 -12.61 -11.36
C VAL A 38 -3.40 -13.35 -10.59
N ILE A 39 -4.04 -12.70 -9.61
CA ILE A 39 -5.12 -13.31 -8.83
C ILE A 39 -6.34 -13.60 -9.73
N HIS A 40 -6.66 -12.66 -10.65
CA HIS A 40 -7.75 -12.84 -11.60
C HIS A 40 -7.55 -14.09 -12.46
N ASN A 41 -6.37 -14.24 -13.06
CA ASN A 41 -6.04 -15.36 -13.92
C ASN A 41 -5.98 -16.69 -13.13
N TYR A 42 -5.44 -16.67 -11.91
CA TYR A 42 -5.45 -17.83 -11.03
C TYR A 42 -6.86 -18.31 -10.72
N HIS A 43 -7.80 -17.42 -10.41
CA HIS A 43 -9.19 -17.76 -10.18
C HIS A 43 -9.91 -18.24 -11.44
N LYS A 44 -9.60 -17.66 -12.61
CA LYS A 44 -10.10 -18.19 -13.90
C LYS A 44 -9.59 -19.60 -14.17
N GLY A 45 -8.34 -19.88 -13.85
CA GLY A 45 -7.77 -21.23 -13.94
C GLY A 45 -8.46 -22.28 -13.05
N LYS A 46 -9.12 -21.82 -11.97
CA LYS A 46 -9.99 -22.68 -11.13
C LYS A 46 -11.43 -22.83 -11.65
N GLY A 47 -11.73 -22.30 -12.84
CA GLY A 47 -13.07 -22.33 -13.42
C GLY A 47 -14.02 -21.24 -12.91
N TRP A 48 -13.51 -20.25 -12.15
CA TRP A 48 -14.33 -19.12 -11.70
C TRP A 48 -14.46 -18.07 -12.80
N ALA A 49 -15.44 -17.18 -12.68
CA ALA A 49 -15.65 -16.11 -13.66
C ALA A 49 -14.45 -15.14 -13.74
N GLY A 50 -13.62 -15.09 -12.73
CA GLY A 50 -12.45 -14.22 -12.55
C GLY A 50 -12.15 -14.04 -11.07
N ILE A 51 -11.40 -13.01 -10.71
CA ILE A 51 -11.09 -12.70 -9.30
C ILE A 51 -12.37 -12.74 -8.43
N GLY A 52 -12.29 -13.40 -7.28
CA GLY A 52 -13.44 -13.60 -6.39
C GLY A 52 -13.82 -12.37 -5.57
N TYR A 53 -12.91 -11.45 -5.40
CA TYR A 53 -13.05 -10.25 -4.58
C TYR A 53 -13.53 -9.04 -5.39
N HIS A 54 -14.23 -8.11 -4.76
CA HIS A 54 -14.67 -6.85 -5.37
C HIS A 54 -13.54 -5.81 -5.36
N TYR A 55 -12.68 -5.89 -4.33
CA TYR A 55 -11.53 -5.01 -4.19
C TYR A 55 -10.29 -5.78 -3.75
N TYR A 56 -9.15 -5.31 -4.22
CA TYR A 56 -7.85 -5.80 -3.84
C TYR A 56 -6.97 -4.64 -3.36
N VAL A 57 -6.54 -4.68 -2.10
CA VAL A 57 -5.74 -3.64 -1.47
C VAL A 57 -4.29 -4.13 -1.37
N ARG A 58 -3.39 -3.49 -2.09
CA ARG A 58 -1.99 -3.88 -2.14
C ARG A 58 -1.19 -3.35 -0.95
N LYS A 59 0.00 -3.93 -0.74
CA LYS A 59 0.93 -3.55 0.34
C LYS A 59 1.37 -2.07 0.27
N ASP A 60 1.41 -1.49 -0.93
CA ASP A 60 1.72 -0.09 -1.19
C ASP A 60 0.52 0.88 -0.98
N GLY A 61 -0.62 0.34 -0.54
CA GLY A 61 -1.85 1.10 -0.33
C GLY A 61 -2.68 1.35 -1.59
N SER A 62 -2.24 0.90 -2.77
CA SER A 62 -3.05 1.00 -3.98
C SER A 62 -4.26 0.06 -3.91
N ILE A 63 -5.43 0.57 -4.35
CA ILE A 63 -6.69 -0.16 -4.34
C ILE A 63 -7.09 -0.46 -5.77
N TYR A 64 -7.27 -1.74 -6.06
CA TYR A 64 -7.69 -2.20 -7.37
C TYR A 64 -9.13 -2.70 -7.34
N ARG A 65 -9.87 -2.37 -8.40
CA ARG A 65 -11.17 -2.98 -8.66
C ARG A 65 -10.96 -4.42 -9.11
N GLY A 66 -11.66 -5.33 -8.45
CA GLY A 66 -11.83 -6.71 -8.87
C GLY A 66 -13.16 -6.90 -9.60
N ARG A 67 -14.10 -7.67 -9.00
CA ARG A 67 -15.45 -7.80 -9.53
C ARG A 67 -16.20 -6.49 -9.46
N PRO A 68 -17.05 -6.17 -10.45
CA PRO A 68 -18.06 -5.11 -10.30
C PRO A 68 -18.95 -5.39 -9.09
N GLU A 69 -19.34 -4.35 -8.35
CA GLU A 69 -20.23 -4.50 -7.18
C GLU A 69 -21.63 -5.02 -7.53
N SER A 70 -22.03 -4.93 -8.80
CA SER A 70 -23.27 -5.53 -9.33
C SER A 70 -23.20 -7.05 -9.52
N MET A 71 -22.02 -7.64 -9.41
CA MET A 71 -21.74 -9.06 -9.58
C MET A 71 -21.50 -9.72 -8.22
N ALA A 72 -22.15 -10.83 -7.94
CA ALA A 72 -21.87 -11.62 -6.74
C ALA A 72 -20.40 -12.05 -6.67
N GLY A 73 -19.80 -11.98 -5.49
CA GLY A 73 -18.44 -12.43 -5.25
C GLY A 73 -18.25 -13.94 -5.45
N SER A 74 -17.00 -14.39 -5.35
CA SER A 74 -16.60 -15.78 -5.13
C SER A 74 -15.53 -15.78 -4.04
N HIS A 75 -15.82 -15.15 -2.90
CA HIS A 75 -14.86 -14.94 -1.82
C HIS A 75 -15.22 -15.69 -0.53
N CYS A 76 -16.50 -15.93 -0.28
CA CYS A 76 -16.94 -16.67 0.90
C CYS A 76 -18.33 -17.29 0.66
N ASN A 77 -18.41 -18.60 0.74
CA ASN A 77 -19.67 -19.32 0.55
C ASN A 77 -20.73 -18.85 1.56
N GLY A 78 -21.98 -18.74 1.12
CA GLY A 78 -23.10 -18.26 1.92
C GLY A 78 -23.31 -16.74 1.92
N ILE A 79 -22.27 -15.94 1.61
CA ILE A 79 -22.38 -14.46 1.63
C ILE A 79 -22.00 -13.79 0.30
N ASN A 80 -21.62 -14.54 -0.72
CA ASN A 80 -21.12 -14.01 -1.99
C ASN A 80 -22.07 -13.04 -2.70
N SER A 81 -23.38 -13.22 -2.57
CA SER A 81 -24.42 -12.40 -3.23
C SER A 81 -25.00 -11.29 -2.34
N ILE A 82 -24.48 -11.13 -1.13
CA ILE A 82 -25.00 -10.15 -0.15
C ILE A 82 -23.87 -9.32 0.48
N SER A 83 -22.64 -9.46 0.01
CA SER A 83 -21.50 -8.74 0.59
C SER A 83 -20.43 -8.36 -0.41
N ILE A 84 -19.75 -7.26 -0.11
CA ILE A 84 -18.52 -6.85 -0.78
C ILE A 84 -17.35 -7.63 -0.18
N GLY A 85 -16.63 -8.40 -1.00
CA GLY A 85 -15.39 -9.05 -0.59
C GLY A 85 -14.18 -8.15 -0.84
N ILE A 86 -13.39 -7.90 0.20
CA ILE A 86 -12.12 -7.15 0.12
C ILE A 86 -10.99 -8.10 0.46
N CYS A 87 -9.98 -8.18 -0.42
CA CYS A 87 -8.76 -8.93 -0.18
C CYS A 87 -7.57 -7.98 0.00
N ALA A 88 -6.86 -8.09 1.11
CA ALA A 88 -5.59 -7.42 1.31
C ALA A 88 -4.43 -8.33 0.87
N GLU A 89 -3.47 -7.76 0.12
CA GLU A 89 -2.25 -8.44 -0.29
C GLU A 89 -1.40 -8.77 0.94
N GLY A 90 -1.01 -10.01 1.09
CA GLY A 90 -0.14 -10.46 2.17
C GLY A 90 -0.62 -11.74 2.85
N ASN A 91 0.25 -12.29 3.72
CA ASN A 91 -0.07 -13.39 4.62
C ASN A 91 -0.05 -12.90 6.07
N PHE A 92 -1.17 -12.42 6.56
CA PHE A 92 -1.27 -11.88 7.93
C PHE A 92 -1.38 -12.97 9.03
N SER A 93 -1.05 -14.21 8.70
CA SER A 93 -0.68 -15.21 9.71
C SER A 93 0.81 -15.16 10.04
N GLU A 94 1.64 -14.56 9.16
CA GLU A 94 3.10 -14.50 9.26
C GLU A 94 3.64 -13.06 9.34
N GLU A 95 2.99 -12.12 8.64
CA GLU A 95 3.42 -10.72 8.55
C GLU A 95 2.40 -9.76 9.13
N THR A 96 2.82 -8.53 9.43
CA THR A 96 1.95 -7.44 9.89
C THR A 96 1.63 -6.51 8.73
N MET A 97 0.40 -6.04 8.65
CA MET A 97 -0.04 -5.09 7.64
C MET A 97 0.68 -3.74 7.80
N SER A 98 1.22 -3.20 6.70
CA SER A 98 1.82 -1.87 6.70
C SER A 98 0.78 -0.79 7.01
N ASN A 99 1.20 0.33 7.60
CA ASN A 99 0.29 1.44 7.90
C ASN A 99 -0.37 2.00 6.63
N VAL A 100 0.35 2.09 5.51
CA VAL A 100 -0.18 2.58 4.23
C VAL A 100 -1.29 1.66 3.72
N GLN A 101 -1.08 0.35 3.74
CA GLN A 101 -2.10 -0.63 3.35
C GLN A 101 -3.31 -0.59 4.28
N LYS A 102 -3.06 -0.48 5.60
CA LYS A 102 -4.13 -0.39 6.61
C LYS A 102 -4.99 0.85 6.39
N GLN A 103 -4.39 2.02 6.19
CA GLN A 103 -5.14 3.25 5.91
C GLN A 103 -5.98 3.14 4.64
N ALA A 104 -5.43 2.60 3.56
CA ALA A 104 -6.17 2.37 2.32
C ALA A 104 -7.37 1.42 2.54
N LEU A 105 -7.19 0.37 3.35
CA LEU A 105 -8.27 -0.56 3.70
C LEU A 105 -9.37 0.13 4.54
N LEU A 106 -8.98 0.94 5.54
CA LEU A 106 -9.92 1.69 6.38
C LEU A 106 -10.74 2.70 5.55
N GLU A 107 -10.09 3.45 4.65
CA GLU A 107 -10.74 4.38 3.73
C GLU A 107 -11.73 3.66 2.79
N LEU A 108 -11.34 2.50 2.24
CA LEU A 108 -12.21 1.70 1.38
C LEU A 108 -13.45 1.20 2.14
N VAL A 109 -13.28 0.69 3.35
CA VAL A 109 -14.40 0.23 4.18
C VAL A 109 -15.32 1.40 4.56
N LYS A 110 -14.77 2.57 4.88
CA LYS A 110 -15.53 3.78 5.15
C LYS A 110 -16.36 4.21 3.92
N ASP A 111 -15.75 4.22 2.73
CA ASP A 111 -16.43 4.52 1.47
C ASP A 111 -17.60 3.57 1.22
N ILE A 112 -17.39 2.26 1.36
CA ILE A 112 -18.45 1.26 1.17
C ILE A 112 -19.58 1.47 2.18
N LYS A 113 -19.26 1.70 3.47
CA LYS A 113 -20.26 2.01 4.51
C LYS A 113 -21.03 3.30 4.24
N SER A 114 -20.46 4.28 3.55
CA SER A 114 -21.16 5.51 3.17
C SER A 114 -22.15 5.32 2.02
N ARG A 115 -21.93 4.31 1.16
CA ARG A 115 -22.75 4.03 -0.03
C ARG A 115 -23.82 2.94 0.20
N TYR A 116 -23.61 2.09 1.20
CA TYR A 116 -24.48 0.96 1.49
C TYR A 116 -24.82 0.90 2.99
N ASP A 117 -26.04 0.42 3.29
CA ASP A 117 -26.49 0.14 4.65
C ASP A 117 -25.84 -1.17 5.18
N ILE A 118 -24.53 -1.07 5.49
CA ILE A 118 -23.73 -2.20 5.95
C ILE A 118 -24.12 -2.61 7.37
N LYS A 119 -24.64 -3.82 7.52
CA LYS A 119 -25.06 -4.40 8.79
C LYS A 119 -23.93 -5.09 9.54
N TRP A 120 -22.91 -5.57 8.80
CA TRP A 120 -21.77 -6.27 9.40
C TRP A 120 -20.50 -6.15 8.55
N VAL A 121 -19.35 -6.20 9.24
CA VAL A 121 -18.02 -6.35 8.66
C VAL A 121 -17.38 -7.55 9.36
N ARG A 122 -16.98 -8.57 8.61
CA ARG A 122 -16.46 -9.84 9.18
C ARG A 122 -15.22 -10.30 8.43
N GLY A 123 -14.26 -10.86 9.17
CA GLY A 123 -13.19 -11.66 8.60
C GLY A 123 -13.71 -13.01 8.12
N HIS A 124 -13.09 -13.59 7.11
CA HIS A 124 -13.50 -14.90 6.58
C HIS A 124 -13.61 -15.97 7.68
N LYS A 125 -12.67 -15.98 8.63
CA LYS A 125 -12.67 -16.92 9.80
C LYS A 125 -13.87 -16.78 10.73
N GLU A 126 -14.58 -15.66 10.69
CA GLU A 126 -15.79 -15.46 11.49
C GLU A 126 -17.06 -16.00 10.80
N ILE A 127 -16.93 -16.50 9.57
CA ILE A 127 -18.02 -17.02 8.74
C ILE A 127 -17.81 -18.51 8.45
N LEU A 128 -16.61 -18.91 8.08
CA LEU A 128 -16.24 -20.29 7.77
C LEU A 128 -14.99 -20.71 8.55
N SER A 129 -14.78 -22.02 8.71
CA SER A 129 -13.57 -22.58 9.34
C SER A 129 -12.34 -22.37 8.44
N THR A 130 -11.56 -21.32 8.71
CA THR A 130 -10.34 -20.94 7.98
C THR A 130 -9.46 -20.04 8.85
N SER A 131 -8.17 -19.93 8.54
CA SER A 131 -7.27 -18.96 9.16
C SER A 131 -7.37 -17.55 8.57
N CYS A 132 -7.99 -17.39 7.39
CA CYS A 132 -8.14 -16.10 6.70
C CYS A 132 -9.01 -15.13 7.52
N PRO A 133 -8.64 -13.86 7.67
CA PRO A 133 -7.54 -13.13 7.02
C PRO A 133 -6.20 -13.15 7.77
N GLY A 134 -6.00 -14.04 8.74
CA GLY A 134 -4.79 -14.16 9.54
C GLY A 134 -4.93 -13.56 10.94
N THR A 135 -4.02 -13.92 11.84
CA THR A 135 -4.03 -13.46 13.24
C THR A 135 -3.57 -12.02 13.40
N ASN A 136 -2.66 -11.57 12.54
CA ASN A 136 -2.09 -10.21 12.55
C ASN A 136 -2.87 -9.23 11.67
N PHE A 137 -4.00 -9.67 11.08
CA PHE A 137 -4.89 -8.77 10.35
C PHE A 137 -5.57 -7.81 11.33
N PRO A 138 -5.63 -6.49 11.08
CA PRO A 138 -6.20 -5.50 12.01
C PRO A 138 -7.74 -5.53 12.00
N LEU A 139 -8.32 -6.71 12.25
CA LEU A 139 -9.75 -7.01 12.03
C LEU A 139 -10.66 -6.10 12.86
N GLU A 140 -10.38 -5.94 14.16
CA GLU A 140 -11.24 -5.15 15.04
C GLU A 140 -11.17 -3.64 14.70
N GLU A 141 -10.00 -3.15 14.30
CA GLU A 141 -9.85 -1.77 13.85
C GLU A 141 -10.69 -1.50 12.59
N VAL A 142 -10.65 -2.43 11.62
CA VAL A 142 -11.43 -2.32 10.37
C VAL A 142 -12.94 -2.44 10.62
N LYS A 143 -13.38 -3.31 11.52
CA LYS A 143 -14.81 -3.48 11.88
C LYS A 143 -15.38 -2.21 12.49
N ASN A 144 -14.58 -1.50 13.32
CA ASN A 144 -15.00 -0.34 14.08
C ASN A 144 -14.97 0.98 13.28
N VAL A 145 -14.60 0.95 11.99
CA VAL A 145 -14.67 2.14 11.11
C VAL A 145 -16.11 2.62 11.01
N ILE A 146 -16.36 3.90 11.34
CA ILE A 146 -17.67 4.54 11.28
C ILE A 146 -17.78 5.36 9.99
N ALA A 147 -18.91 5.25 9.27
CA ALA A 147 -19.12 5.92 7.99
C ALA A 147 -19.02 7.47 8.05
N ASN A 148 -19.43 8.07 9.16
CA ASN A 148 -19.62 9.51 9.30
C ASN A 148 -18.75 10.20 10.37
N VAL A 149 -17.84 9.51 11.02
CA VAL A 149 -16.78 10.20 11.76
C VAL A 149 -15.76 10.62 10.70
N GLU A 150 -15.55 11.94 10.54
CA GLU A 150 -14.23 12.38 10.12
C GLU A 150 -13.27 11.54 10.96
N THR A 151 -12.66 10.52 10.35
CA THR A 151 -11.48 9.92 10.96
C THR A 151 -10.71 11.11 11.45
N PRO A 152 -10.26 11.16 12.75
CA PRO A 152 -9.19 12.07 13.03
C PRO A 152 -8.26 11.78 11.87
N GLN A 153 -8.11 12.74 10.97
CA GLN A 153 -7.06 12.68 9.99
C GLN A 153 -5.82 12.54 10.87
N ILE A 154 -5.43 11.28 11.12
CA ILE A 154 -4.02 11.04 11.13
C ILE A 154 -3.71 11.26 9.64
N THR A 155 -3.72 12.51 9.26
CA THR A 155 -2.92 13.02 8.21
C THR A 155 -1.52 12.76 8.72
N ASN A 156 -1.05 11.52 8.49
CA ASN A 156 0.34 11.38 8.18
C ASN A 156 0.47 12.10 6.82
N SER A 157 0.17 13.42 6.84
CA SER A 157 0.65 14.29 5.81
C SER A 157 2.15 13.98 5.76
N ILE A 158 2.74 14.07 4.59
CA ILE A 158 4.20 13.93 4.49
C ILE A 158 4.85 14.77 5.59
N GLU A 159 4.30 15.92 5.93
CA GLU A 159 4.73 16.83 6.98
C GLU A 159 4.64 16.23 8.39
N ASP A 160 3.59 15.49 8.75
CA ASP A 160 3.48 14.80 10.05
C ASP A 160 4.46 13.64 10.16
N LEU A 161 4.63 12.87 9.07
CA LEU A 161 5.64 11.83 9.00
C LEU A 161 7.05 12.42 9.14
N VAL A 162 7.30 13.55 8.51
CA VAL A 162 8.56 14.31 8.61
C VAL A 162 8.84 14.72 10.06
N GLN A 163 7.87 15.31 10.76
CA GLN A 163 8.03 15.70 12.17
C GLN A 163 8.32 14.50 13.06
N LYS A 164 7.63 13.38 12.87
CA LYS A 164 7.86 12.14 13.61
C LYS A 164 9.22 11.50 13.32
N VAL A 165 9.69 11.58 12.06
CA VAL A 165 11.04 11.15 11.70
C VAL A 165 12.09 12.04 12.39
N ILE A 166 11.90 13.36 12.41
CA ILE A 166 12.77 14.30 13.10
C ILE A 166 12.75 14.04 14.62
N ALA A 167 11.60 13.69 15.19
CA ALA A 167 11.45 13.28 16.59
C ALA A 167 12.06 11.91 16.90
N GLY A 168 12.54 11.15 15.89
CA GLY A 168 13.18 9.84 16.08
C GLY A 168 12.26 8.64 16.17
N GLU A 169 10.93 8.80 16.02
CA GLU A 169 9.94 7.73 16.18
C GLU A 169 10.07 6.60 15.15
N TYR A 170 10.68 6.88 13.99
CA TYR A 170 10.85 5.94 12.89
C TYR A 170 12.21 5.24 12.86
N GLY A 171 13.09 5.49 13.86
CA GLY A 171 14.44 4.94 13.87
C GLY A 171 15.32 5.45 12.73
N ASN A 172 16.32 4.67 12.30
CA ASN A 172 17.30 5.06 11.28
C ASN A 172 17.44 3.98 10.19
N GLY A 173 17.94 4.40 9.01
CA GLY A 173 18.33 3.48 7.93
C GLY A 173 17.20 2.56 7.47
N GLU A 174 17.44 1.26 7.43
CA GLU A 174 16.49 0.24 6.94
C GLU A 174 15.23 0.14 7.82
N GLU A 175 15.33 0.35 9.13
CA GLU A 175 14.17 0.37 10.02
C GLU A 175 13.19 1.48 9.62
N ARG A 176 13.70 2.68 9.39
CA ARG A 176 12.91 3.82 8.91
C ARG A 176 12.28 3.54 7.56
N LYS A 177 13.05 2.96 6.64
CA LYS A 177 12.58 2.61 5.30
C LYS A 177 11.43 1.59 5.35
N GLN A 178 11.55 0.56 6.19
CA GLN A 178 10.49 -0.42 6.39
C GLN A 178 9.22 0.19 7.00
N LYS A 179 9.37 1.06 8.01
CA LYS A 179 8.25 1.70 8.69
C LYS A 179 7.51 2.72 7.81
N LEU A 180 8.22 3.45 6.96
CA LEU A 180 7.64 4.46 6.05
C LEU A 180 7.14 3.86 4.73
N GLY A 181 7.65 2.70 4.32
CA GLY A 181 7.26 2.03 3.08
C GLY A 181 7.39 2.95 1.87
N SER A 182 6.35 3.06 1.05
CA SER A 182 6.34 3.90 -0.16
C SER A 182 6.45 5.41 0.12
N SER A 183 6.23 5.85 1.36
CA SER A 183 6.40 7.26 1.75
C SER A 183 7.83 7.62 2.10
N TYR A 184 8.75 6.63 2.15
CA TYR A 184 10.13 6.85 2.62
C TYR A 184 10.86 7.93 1.83
N ASP A 185 10.85 7.84 0.51
CA ASP A 185 11.63 8.74 -0.35
C ASP A 185 11.17 10.19 -0.19
N GLU A 186 9.86 10.42 -0.20
CA GLU A 186 9.28 11.76 -0.05
C GLU A 186 9.49 12.32 1.36
N VAL A 187 9.25 11.51 2.39
CA VAL A 187 9.47 11.91 3.79
C VAL A 187 10.94 12.20 4.03
N GLN A 188 11.85 11.34 3.57
CA GLN A 188 13.28 11.52 3.77
C GLN A 188 13.79 12.78 3.04
N ARG A 189 13.28 13.03 1.83
CA ARG A 189 13.57 14.27 1.10
C ARG A 189 13.18 15.51 1.92
N ARG A 190 11.96 15.54 2.47
CA ARG A 190 11.47 16.67 3.28
C ARG A 190 12.22 16.82 4.60
N VAL A 191 12.56 15.71 5.27
CA VAL A 191 13.42 15.72 6.47
C VAL A 191 14.75 16.36 6.16
N ASN A 192 15.37 15.98 5.05
CA ASN A 192 16.67 16.55 4.63
C ASN A 192 16.56 18.04 4.31
N GLU A 193 15.48 18.49 3.65
CA GLU A 193 15.21 19.91 3.40
C GLU A 193 15.15 20.73 4.69
N ILE A 194 14.44 20.21 5.71
CA ILE A 194 14.27 20.89 7.00
C ILE A 194 15.58 20.91 7.79
N LEU A 195 16.24 19.75 7.92
CA LEU A 195 17.43 19.62 8.76
C LEU A 195 18.67 20.29 8.15
N LEU A 196 18.76 20.35 6.81
CA LEU A 196 19.90 20.92 6.11
C LEU A 196 19.68 22.40 5.71
N GLY A 197 18.51 22.96 6.01
CA GLY A 197 18.22 24.38 5.75
C GLY A 197 18.21 24.77 4.27
N LYS A 198 17.96 23.82 3.37
CA LYS A 198 17.93 24.05 1.92
C LYS A 198 16.50 24.03 1.40
N GLY A 199 16.00 25.19 1.00
CA GLY A 199 14.84 25.30 0.12
C GLY A 199 15.13 24.61 -1.22
N SER A 200 14.16 23.81 -1.64
CA SER A 200 13.91 23.31 -3.00
C SER A 200 15.07 23.44 -4.00
N SER A 201 15.93 22.44 -4.06
CA SER A 201 16.54 22.05 -5.33
C SER A 201 16.53 20.53 -5.41
N THR A 202 15.67 19.99 -6.25
CA THR A 202 15.73 18.61 -6.74
C THR A 202 16.97 18.49 -7.62
N ASN A 203 18.15 18.38 -7.01
CA ASN A 203 19.34 18.05 -7.78
C ASN A 203 19.16 16.62 -8.26
N THR A 204 18.94 16.46 -9.56
CA THR A 204 18.95 15.17 -10.21
C THR A 204 20.32 14.50 -10.01
N ASN A 205 20.39 13.18 -10.09
CA ASN A 205 21.67 12.47 -10.05
C ASN A 205 22.66 13.01 -11.09
N GLU A 206 22.18 13.59 -12.19
CA GLU A 206 23.01 14.24 -13.22
C GLU A 206 23.62 15.57 -12.74
N GLU A 207 22.87 16.38 -12.00
CA GLU A 207 23.37 17.63 -11.42
C GLU A 207 24.35 17.34 -10.28
N LEU A 208 24.06 16.36 -9.43
CA LEU A 208 24.97 15.89 -8.39
C LEU A 208 26.27 15.33 -8.99
N ALA A 209 26.20 14.60 -10.11
CA ALA A 209 27.38 14.12 -10.81
C ALA A 209 28.24 15.28 -11.32
N LYS A 210 27.65 16.39 -11.81
CA LYS A 210 28.39 17.62 -12.17
C LYS A 210 29.06 18.25 -10.95
N GLU A 211 28.34 18.39 -9.84
CA GLU A 211 28.87 18.93 -8.60
C GLU A 211 30.05 18.11 -8.04
N VAL A 212 29.98 16.77 -8.20
CA VAL A 212 31.08 15.85 -7.85
C VAL A 212 32.30 16.11 -8.74
N ILE A 213 32.10 16.29 -10.05
CA ILE A 213 33.18 16.60 -11.02
C ILE A 213 33.78 17.96 -10.71
N GLU A 214 32.97 18.95 -10.31
CA GLU A 214 33.40 20.28 -9.88
C GLU A 214 34.08 20.30 -8.50
N GLY A 215 34.19 19.14 -7.83
CA GLY A 215 34.89 19.01 -6.53
C GLY A 215 34.07 19.45 -5.30
N LYS A 216 32.82 19.86 -5.45
CA LYS A 216 31.99 20.37 -4.34
C LYS A 216 31.74 19.34 -3.23
N TRP A 217 31.87 18.08 -3.52
CA TRP A 217 31.62 16.96 -2.60
C TRP A 217 32.90 16.34 -2.01
N GLY A 218 34.10 16.91 -2.38
CA GLY A 218 35.41 16.40 -1.95
C GLY A 218 35.79 15.08 -2.62
N ASN A 219 36.74 14.35 -2.00
CA ASN A 219 37.24 13.07 -2.52
C ASN A 219 36.76 11.87 -1.69
N ASN A 220 36.83 10.65 -2.28
CA ASN A 220 36.58 9.44 -1.53
C ASN A 220 37.67 9.20 -0.46
N PRO A 221 37.33 8.70 0.75
CA PRO A 221 36.01 8.18 1.13
C PRO A 221 35.00 9.23 1.63
N GLU A 222 35.42 10.46 1.94
CA GLU A 222 34.54 11.49 2.51
C GLU A 222 33.35 11.84 1.60
N ARG A 223 33.55 11.88 0.30
CA ARG A 223 32.50 12.12 -0.68
C ARG A 223 31.36 11.10 -0.56
N LYS A 224 31.72 9.82 -0.45
CA LYS A 224 30.73 8.74 -0.28
C LYS A 224 29.90 8.96 0.98
N GLN A 225 30.57 9.27 2.08
CA GLN A 225 29.92 9.53 3.36
C GLN A 225 28.99 10.74 3.27
N LYS A 226 29.43 11.87 2.75
CA LYS A 226 28.65 13.11 2.61
C LYS A 226 27.40 12.92 1.71
N LEU A 227 27.54 12.20 0.59
CA LEU A 227 26.41 11.93 -0.30
C LEU A 227 25.38 11.00 0.37
N LEU A 228 25.83 9.97 1.09
CA LEU A 228 24.95 9.06 1.83
C LEU A 228 24.26 9.77 3.01
N GLU A 229 24.98 10.61 3.77
CA GLU A 229 24.43 11.44 4.85
C GLU A 229 23.42 12.46 4.32
N ALA A 230 23.62 12.96 3.11
CA ALA A 230 22.69 13.85 2.42
C ALA A 230 21.48 13.09 1.79
N GLY A 231 21.44 11.76 1.92
CA GLY A 231 20.34 10.93 1.43
C GLY A 231 20.38 10.61 -0.06
N TYR A 232 21.53 10.80 -0.71
CA TYR A 232 21.69 10.54 -2.14
C TYR A 232 22.24 9.13 -2.42
N ASP A 233 21.85 8.57 -3.57
CA ASP A 233 22.40 7.30 -4.06
C ASP A 233 23.81 7.49 -4.63
N TYR A 234 24.81 7.23 -3.79
CA TYR A 234 26.21 7.36 -4.17
C TYR A 234 26.58 6.54 -5.40
N ASP A 235 26.09 5.30 -5.50
CA ASP A 235 26.49 4.38 -6.58
C ASP A 235 25.92 4.84 -7.93
N ALA A 236 24.67 5.31 -7.94
CA ALA A 236 24.05 5.90 -9.14
C ALA A 236 24.79 7.18 -9.57
N ILE A 237 25.12 8.08 -8.63
CA ILE A 237 25.86 9.32 -8.91
C ILE A 237 27.27 9.01 -9.41
N GLN A 238 28.00 8.10 -8.77
CA GLN A 238 29.37 7.74 -9.15
C GLN A 238 29.40 7.08 -10.54
N LYS A 239 28.38 6.31 -10.89
CA LYS A 239 28.24 5.75 -12.24
C LYS A 239 28.14 6.86 -13.30
N LEU A 240 27.35 7.90 -13.06
CA LEU A 240 27.23 9.06 -13.94
C LEU A 240 28.52 9.88 -14.02
N VAL A 241 29.21 10.08 -12.89
CA VAL A 241 30.54 10.72 -12.87
C VAL A 241 31.52 9.97 -13.77
N ASN A 242 31.59 8.64 -13.63
CA ASN A 242 32.48 7.81 -14.43
C ASN A 242 32.13 7.80 -15.93
N GLN A 243 30.85 8.00 -16.27
CA GLN A 243 30.40 8.11 -17.67
C GLN A 243 30.77 9.47 -18.29
N LYS A 244 30.75 10.56 -17.49
CA LYS A 244 31.05 11.92 -17.97
C LYS A 244 32.55 12.22 -18.05
N LEU A 245 33.39 11.43 -17.40
CA LEU A 245 34.86 11.57 -17.41
C LEU A 245 35.55 10.65 -18.45
N LYS A 246 34.80 9.86 -19.20
CA LYS A 246 35.29 9.07 -20.34
C LYS A 246 35.18 9.86 -21.63
#